data_f5afec34674dacd2f6a90ebf91407bcb
#
_entry.id   f5afec34674dacd2f6a90ebf91407bcb
#
_cell.length_a   1.000
_cell.length_b   1.000
_cell.length_c   1.000
_cell.angle_alpha   90.00
_cell.angle_beta   90.00
_cell.angle_gamma   90.00
#
_symmetry.space_group_name_H-M   'P 1'
#
loop_
_entity.id
_entity.type
_entity.pdbx_description
1 polymer ?
#
loop_
_entity_poly.entity_id
_entity_poly.type
_entity_poly.pdbx_seq_one_letter_code
_entity_poly.pdbx_strand_id
1 'polypeptide(L)' 'MSARVTRQLEILALRSMELADRVAAGEIKFLDAVDVAYEAALWSGLTETVGDDIVQATIAAAFANARAA' A
#
# COMPACT_ATOMS: atom_id res chain seq x y z
N MET A 1 7.25 13.30 -11.94
CA MET A 1 6.68 11.94 -11.89
C MET A 1 5.66 11.82 -13.00
N SER A 2 5.66 10.70 -13.73
CA SER A 2 4.74 10.52 -14.85
C SER A 2 3.32 10.22 -14.35
N ALA A 3 2.33 10.47 -15.22
CA ALA A 3 0.93 10.15 -14.90
C ALA A 3 0.74 8.66 -14.61
N ARG A 4 1.50 7.80 -15.30
CA ARG A 4 1.46 6.36 -15.10
C ARG A 4 1.92 5.98 -13.69
N VAL A 5 3.01 6.57 -13.24
CA VAL A 5 3.57 6.30 -11.90
C VAL A 5 2.62 6.84 -10.83
N THR A 6 2.06 8.03 -11.03
CA THR A 6 1.08 8.60 -10.10
C THR A 6 -0.13 7.66 -9.96
N ARG A 7 -0.63 7.12 -11.08
CA ARG A 7 -1.74 6.18 -11.06
C ARG A 7 -1.38 4.89 -10.31
N GLN A 8 -0.17 4.38 -10.53
CA GLN A 8 0.28 3.18 -9.82
C GLN A 8 0.35 3.41 -8.31
N LEU A 9 0.81 4.59 -7.88
CA LEU A 9 0.83 4.95 -6.47
C LEU A 9 -0.58 5.07 -5.89
N GLU A 10 -1.51 5.65 -6.65
CA GLU A 10 -2.91 5.74 -6.23
C GLU A 10 -3.52 4.36 -6.06
N ILE A 11 -3.26 3.45 -6.99
CA ILE A 11 -3.76 2.07 -6.90
C ILE A 11 -3.17 1.38 -5.67
N LEU A 12 -1.89 1.56 -5.42
CA LEU A 12 -1.25 0.99 -4.23
C LEU A 12 -1.90 1.52 -2.95
N ALA A 13 -2.15 2.83 -2.89
CA ALA A 13 -2.81 3.43 -1.74
C ALA A 13 -4.21 2.86 -1.51
N LEU A 14 -5.01 2.74 -2.57
CA LEU A 14 -6.37 2.20 -2.48
C LEU A 14 -6.37 0.74 -2.03
N ARG A 15 -5.48 -0.08 -2.60
CA ARG A 15 -5.37 -1.49 -2.20
C ARG A 15 -4.90 -1.63 -0.76
N SER A 16 -3.99 -0.77 -0.34
CA SER A 16 -3.51 -0.76 1.04
C SER A 16 -4.62 -0.38 2.01
N MET A 17 -5.48 0.56 1.63
CA MET A 17 -6.65 0.94 2.43
C MET A 17 -7.65 -0.22 2.56
N GLU A 18 -7.90 -0.95 1.48
CA GLU A 18 -8.75 -2.13 1.50
C GLU A 18 -8.19 -3.19 2.44
N LEU A 19 -6.88 -3.42 2.38
CA LEU A 19 -6.21 -4.38 3.28
C LEU A 19 -6.30 -3.92 4.73
N ALA A 20 -6.14 -2.62 4.98
CA ALA A 20 -6.27 -2.06 6.32
C ALA A 20 -7.68 -2.26 6.89
N ASP A 21 -8.71 -2.12 6.05
CA ASP A 21 -10.09 -2.38 6.45
C ASP A 21 -10.30 -3.85 6.84
N ARG A 22 -9.66 -4.76 6.13
CA ARG A 22 -9.72 -6.20 6.46
C ARG A 22 -9.01 -6.51 7.78
N VAL A 23 -7.90 -5.83 8.05
CA VAL A 23 -7.22 -5.95 9.34
C VAL A 23 -8.15 -5.49 10.46
N ALA A 24 -8.79 -4.34 10.28
CA ALA A 24 -9.74 -3.79 11.25
C ALA A 24 -10.92 -4.72 11.50
N ALA A 25 -11.36 -5.43 10.45
CA ALA A 25 -12.45 -6.40 10.54
C ALA A 25 -11.99 -7.76 11.12
N GLY A 26 -10.71 -7.92 11.41
CA GLY A 26 -10.17 -9.17 11.95
C GLY A 26 -10.03 -10.29 10.91
N GLU A 27 -10.11 -9.96 9.62
CA GLU A 27 -10.05 -10.95 8.54
C GLU A 27 -8.63 -11.39 8.22
N ILE A 28 -7.65 -10.49 8.35
CA ILE A 28 -6.23 -10.80 8.15
C ILE A 28 -5.39 -10.11 9.21
N LYS A 29 -4.20 -10.63 9.45
CA LYS A 29 -3.25 -10.03 10.38
C LYS A 29 -2.58 -8.82 9.76
N PHE A 30 -2.25 -7.84 10.58
CA PHE A 30 -1.60 -6.59 10.15
C PHE A 30 -0.32 -6.86 9.33
N LEU A 31 0.57 -7.71 9.85
CA LEU A 31 1.84 -8.00 9.17
C LEU A 31 1.62 -8.66 7.81
N ASP A 32 0.64 -9.57 7.72
CA ASP A 32 0.32 -10.23 6.46
C ASP A 32 -0.22 -9.22 5.45
N ALA A 33 -1.06 -8.29 5.88
CA ALA A 33 -1.61 -7.25 5.03
C ALA A 33 -0.52 -6.32 4.48
N VAL A 34 0.41 -5.91 5.33
CA VAL A 34 1.54 -5.07 4.92
C VAL A 34 2.42 -5.81 3.91
N ASP A 35 2.70 -7.08 4.14
CA ASP A 35 3.49 -7.90 3.23
C ASP A 35 2.82 -8.02 1.86
N VAL A 36 1.51 -8.23 1.82
CA VAL A 36 0.76 -8.31 0.56
C VAL A 36 0.86 -6.99 -0.21
N ALA A 37 0.68 -5.86 0.47
CA ALA A 37 0.78 -4.55 -0.16
C ALA A 37 2.18 -4.30 -0.72
N TYR A 38 3.20 -4.63 0.05
CA TYR A 38 4.60 -4.46 -0.35
C TYR A 38 4.94 -5.35 -1.54
N GLU A 39 4.53 -6.61 -1.52
CA GLU A 39 4.75 -7.53 -2.62
C GLU A 39 4.06 -7.06 -3.91
N ALA A 40 2.86 -6.50 -3.80
CA ALA A 40 2.16 -5.96 -4.96
C ALA A 40 2.97 -4.83 -5.62
N ALA A 41 3.56 -3.94 -4.82
CA ALA A 41 4.42 -2.88 -5.33
C ALA A 41 5.68 -3.45 -5.99
N LEU A 42 6.27 -4.47 -5.38
CA LEU A 42 7.48 -5.11 -5.88
C LEU A 42 7.22 -5.79 -7.23
N TRP A 43 6.16 -6.58 -7.33
CA TRP A 43 5.82 -7.31 -8.54
C TRP A 43 5.39 -6.42 -9.69
N SER A 44 4.82 -5.25 -9.41
CA SER A 44 4.43 -4.29 -10.45
C SER A 44 5.61 -3.47 -10.98
N GLY A 45 6.78 -3.58 -10.36
CA GLY A 45 7.96 -2.78 -10.70
C GLY A 45 7.93 -1.39 -10.10
N LEU A 46 6.92 -1.06 -9.30
CA LEU A 46 6.78 0.28 -8.72
C LEU A 46 7.93 0.61 -7.76
N THR A 47 8.37 -0.37 -6.97
CA THR A 47 9.46 -0.19 -6.03
C THR A 47 10.75 0.21 -6.75
N GLU A 48 11.04 -0.39 -7.91
CA GLU A 48 12.20 -0.01 -8.72
C GLU A 48 12.06 1.40 -9.31
N THR A 49 10.84 1.78 -9.66
CA THR A 49 10.59 3.05 -10.32
C THR A 49 10.66 4.24 -9.37
N VAL A 50 10.02 4.14 -8.20
CA VAL A 50 9.91 5.27 -7.27
C VAL A 50 10.79 5.14 -6.03
N GLY A 51 11.32 3.95 -5.79
CA GLY A 51 12.13 3.67 -4.61
C GLY A 51 11.31 3.11 -3.45
N ASP A 52 12.01 2.38 -2.60
CA ASP A 52 11.43 1.69 -1.47
C ASP A 52 10.78 2.65 -0.46
N ASP A 53 11.42 3.80 -0.22
CA ASP A 53 10.94 4.77 0.76
C ASP A 53 9.56 5.32 0.41
N ILE A 54 9.33 5.62 -0.88
CA ILE A 54 8.03 6.13 -1.32
C ILE A 54 6.96 5.05 -1.22
N VAL A 55 7.31 3.82 -1.57
CA VAL A 55 6.38 2.68 -1.45
C VAL A 55 6.00 2.46 0.02
N GLN A 56 6.98 2.43 0.90
CA GLN A 56 6.72 2.25 2.34
C GLN A 56 5.88 3.39 2.90
N ALA A 57 6.17 4.63 2.52
CA ALA A 57 5.41 5.79 2.98
C ALA A 57 3.96 5.74 2.51
N THR A 58 3.73 5.30 1.27
CA THR A 58 2.38 5.18 0.70
C THR A 58 1.57 4.14 1.47
N ILE A 59 2.16 2.98 1.74
CA ILE A 59 1.49 1.91 2.48
C ILE A 59 1.23 2.35 3.92
N ALA A 60 2.23 2.94 4.58
CA ALA A 60 2.10 3.41 5.97
C ALA A 60 0.99 4.45 6.12
N ALA A 61 0.91 5.40 5.18
CA ALA A 61 -0.13 6.43 5.21
C ALA A 61 -1.53 5.82 5.06
N ALA A 62 -1.69 4.83 4.18
CA ALA A 62 -2.97 4.16 3.97
C ALA A 62 -3.45 3.44 5.24
N PHE A 63 -2.54 2.73 5.91
CA PHE A 63 -2.87 2.03 7.15
C PHE A 63 -3.14 2.99 8.30
N ALA A 64 -2.41 4.10 8.37
CA ALA A 64 -2.64 5.13 9.39
C ALA A 64 -4.00 5.79 9.21
N ASN A 65 -4.39 6.10 7.98
CA ASN A 65 -5.69 6.71 7.68
C ASN A 65 -6.85 5.78 8.05
N ALA A 66 -6.71 4.48 7.79
CA ALA A 66 -7.72 3.51 8.16
C ALA A 66 -7.91 3.42 9.68
N ARG A 67 -6.83 3.55 10.45
CA ARG A 67 -6.91 3.57 11.91
C ARG A 67 -7.56 4.84 12.45
N ALA A 68 -7.34 5.96 11.78
CA ALA A 68 -7.88 7.25 12.20
C ALA A 68 -9.39 7.36 11.95
N ALA A 69 -9.89 6.60 11.01
CA ALA A 69 -11.32 6.53 10.72
C ALA A 69 -12.04 5.63 11.71
#